data_1b822080df44da4d0ce36c90cd5f626d
#
_entry.id   1b822080df44da4d0ce36c90cd5f626d
#
_cell.length_a   1.000
_cell.length_b   1.000
_cell.length_c   1.000
_cell.angle_alpha   90.00
_cell.angle_beta   90.00
_cell.angle_gamma   90.00
#
_symmetry.space_group_name_H-M   'P 1'
#
loop_
_entity.id
_entity.type
_entity.pdbx_description
1 polymer ?
#
loop_
_entity_poly.entity_id
_entity_poly.type
_entity_poly.pdbx_seq_one_letter_code
_entity_poly.pdbx_strand_id
1 'polypeptide(L)'
;MESIHPAWWKEAVVYQIYPRSFKDSNGDGIGDLNGIREKLDYLKDLGVDVLWLNPIYQSPNVDNGYDISDYRDIMTDFGTMADFDALLADVHAHGLKLIMDLVVNHSSDQHPWFIESRSSRDNPKRDYYIWKDPAPDGGAPNNWRSCFSGSAWKYDEKTGQYYLHLFAEGQPDLNWENPEVRDQVFDMMNFWFQKGIDGFRMDVISMISKAGYADGPLCADGLYGDYTDQCTNGPRVHEYLQEMNRRVLSHYDCMTVGENANVTPELACLYAGEDRHELNMVFQFELMDVDGGESRKWEPEHPWKLTDIKKIQTRWQTGLDGKAWNSLYWNNHDQPRVVSRFGCTKDEESRVRSAKMLAVCLYLMQGTPYIYQGEELGMTNKHFDSIDPINDVMTRNAYFEKTQRCGESVADFMKAANYISREHTRTPMHWDDTANAGFTTGTPWIPLNPNYPQINAAKQVGDPDSVYSFYRRLLALRKSDKTFVYGHYALLLPDDEEIYAYTRTLNDEQILVVCNFTDHDVPCPLLNDWQNAELLICNYNTPGNPGSLRPFEAVVYRK
;
A
#
# COMPACT_ATOMS: atom_id res chain seq x y z
N MET A 1 -31.38 -8.37 -15.36
CA MET A 1 -30.30 -7.39 -15.22
C MET A 1 -29.95 -7.32 -13.75
N GLU A 2 -28.74 -7.67 -13.41
CA GLU A 2 -28.24 -7.51 -12.04
C GLU A 2 -28.22 -6.04 -11.67
N SER A 3 -28.57 -5.72 -10.42
CA SER A 3 -28.60 -4.35 -9.92
C SER A 3 -27.15 -3.89 -9.68
N ILE A 4 -26.58 -3.15 -10.65
CA ILE A 4 -25.30 -2.48 -10.46
C ILE A 4 -25.51 -1.30 -9.51
N HIS A 5 -24.69 -1.21 -8.45
CA HIS A 5 -24.65 -0.06 -7.52
C HIS A 5 -23.41 0.79 -7.85
N PRO A 6 -23.52 1.71 -8.83
CA PRO A 6 -22.38 2.50 -9.26
C PRO A 6 -21.95 3.49 -8.17
N ALA A 7 -20.65 3.63 -8.02
CA ALA A 7 -20.06 4.67 -7.20
C ALA A 7 -18.77 5.15 -7.86
N TRP A 8 -18.46 6.45 -7.77
CA TRP A 8 -17.30 7.02 -8.43
C TRP A 8 -15.99 6.32 -8.02
N TRP A 9 -15.86 5.95 -6.76
CA TRP A 9 -14.68 5.27 -6.23
C TRP A 9 -14.55 3.80 -6.67
N LYS A 10 -15.63 3.14 -7.08
CA LYS A 10 -15.60 1.81 -7.71
C LYS A 10 -15.01 1.86 -9.12
N GLU A 11 -15.26 2.94 -9.83
CA GLU A 11 -14.87 3.14 -11.23
C GLU A 11 -13.52 3.84 -11.36
N ALA A 12 -13.04 4.47 -10.27
CA ALA A 12 -11.80 5.22 -10.23
C ALA A 12 -10.55 4.33 -10.27
N VAL A 13 -9.45 4.94 -10.69
CA VAL A 13 -8.08 4.42 -10.55
C VAL A 13 -7.32 5.34 -9.62
N VAL A 14 -6.72 4.78 -8.59
CA VAL A 14 -5.94 5.52 -7.59
C VAL A 14 -4.46 5.41 -7.91
N TYR A 15 -3.74 6.52 -7.80
CA TYR A 15 -2.28 6.55 -7.87
C TYR A 15 -1.73 6.99 -6.52
N GLN A 16 -0.89 6.16 -5.94
CA GLN A 16 -0.24 6.44 -4.66
C GLN A 16 1.04 7.23 -4.87
N ILE A 17 1.15 8.37 -4.20
CA ILE A 17 2.34 9.22 -4.19
C ILE A 17 3.01 9.14 -2.81
N TYR A 18 4.30 8.82 -2.82
CA TYR A 18 5.21 8.98 -1.68
C TYR A 18 5.92 10.33 -1.84
N PRO A 19 5.42 11.42 -1.19
CA PRO A 19 5.78 12.79 -1.55
C PRO A 19 7.27 13.06 -1.50
N ARG A 20 7.95 12.56 -0.45
CA ARG A 20 9.39 12.73 -0.22
C ARG A 20 10.26 12.26 -1.38
N SER A 21 9.79 11.29 -2.17
CA SER A 21 10.51 10.68 -3.28
C SER A 21 9.83 10.86 -4.64
N PHE A 22 8.85 11.77 -4.77
CA PHE A 22 8.14 11.93 -6.03
C PHE A 22 8.79 12.97 -6.94
N LYS A 23 8.86 14.24 -6.52
CA LYS A 23 9.51 15.33 -7.26
C LYS A 23 9.85 16.47 -6.32
N ASP A 24 11.10 16.88 -6.33
CA ASP A 24 11.60 18.07 -5.63
C ASP A 24 11.52 19.29 -6.55
N SER A 25 10.84 20.35 -6.10
CA SER A 25 10.67 21.60 -6.85
C SER A 25 11.64 22.70 -6.42
N ASN A 26 12.23 22.61 -5.21
CA ASN A 26 13.04 23.67 -4.63
C ASN A 26 14.55 23.37 -4.57
N GLY A 27 14.95 22.12 -4.87
CA GLY A 27 16.35 21.69 -4.95
C GLY A 27 17.00 21.32 -3.61
N ASP A 28 16.21 21.05 -2.57
CA ASP A 28 16.72 20.64 -1.27
C ASP A 28 16.98 19.13 -1.15
N GLY A 29 16.61 18.36 -2.16
CA GLY A 29 16.78 16.90 -2.22
C GLY A 29 15.57 16.11 -1.75
N ILE A 30 14.51 16.77 -1.34
CA ILE A 30 13.28 16.18 -0.81
C ILE A 30 12.11 16.54 -1.74
N GLY A 31 11.33 15.54 -2.13
CA GLY A 31 10.10 15.77 -2.89
C GLY A 31 9.09 16.61 -2.08
N ASP A 32 8.30 17.40 -2.75
CA ASP A 32 7.42 18.38 -2.12
C ASP A 32 6.07 18.54 -2.86
N LEU A 33 5.14 19.30 -2.27
CA LEU A 33 3.80 19.50 -2.80
C LEU A 33 3.80 20.24 -4.16
N ASN A 34 4.70 21.20 -4.34
CA ASN A 34 4.82 21.91 -5.62
C ASN A 34 5.41 21.01 -6.70
N GLY A 35 6.31 20.08 -6.34
CA GLY A 35 6.78 19.04 -7.27
C GLY A 35 5.66 18.12 -7.74
N ILE A 36 4.71 17.77 -6.86
CA ILE A 36 3.51 17.00 -7.26
C ILE A 36 2.69 17.82 -8.27
N ARG A 37 2.49 19.12 -8.02
CA ARG A 37 1.77 20.01 -8.94
C ARG A 37 2.37 20.04 -10.34
N GLU A 38 3.71 20.06 -10.46
CA GLU A 38 4.42 20.00 -11.75
C GLU A 38 4.13 18.72 -12.57
N LYS A 39 3.62 17.67 -11.94
CA LYS A 39 3.40 16.35 -12.57
C LYS A 39 1.93 15.99 -12.74
N LEU A 40 1.00 16.90 -12.50
CA LEU A 40 -0.44 16.62 -12.63
C LEU A 40 -0.86 16.27 -14.05
N ASP A 41 -0.27 16.89 -15.06
CA ASP A 41 -0.51 16.56 -16.48
C ASP A 41 -0.06 15.14 -16.81
N TYR A 42 1.10 14.70 -16.30
CA TYR A 42 1.60 13.33 -16.44
C TYR A 42 0.63 12.31 -15.83
N LEU A 43 0.15 12.59 -14.62
CA LEU A 43 -0.80 11.72 -13.92
C LEU A 43 -2.15 11.68 -14.63
N LYS A 44 -2.64 12.82 -15.10
CA LYS A 44 -3.88 12.88 -15.88
C LYS A 44 -3.78 12.11 -17.18
N ASP A 45 -2.67 12.25 -17.91
CA ASP A 45 -2.43 11.55 -19.18
C ASP A 45 -2.33 10.03 -18.97
N LEU A 46 -1.74 9.57 -17.86
CA LEU A 46 -1.70 8.15 -17.49
C LEU A 46 -3.11 7.55 -17.36
N GLY A 47 -4.09 8.37 -16.97
CA GLY A 47 -5.49 7.94 -16.85
C GLY A 47 -5.91 7.61 -15.41
N VAL A 48 -5.22 8.12 -14.40
CA VAL A 48 -5.64 8.01 -13.00
C VAL A 48 -6.72 9.04 -12.66
N ASP A 49 -7.46 8.82 -11.60
CA ASP A 49 -8.59 9.65 -11.17
C ASP A 49 -8.39 10.23 -9.77
N VAL A 50 -7.67 9.50 -8.91
CA VAL A 50 -7.48 9.84 -7.50
C VAL A 50 -6.01 9.79 -7.16
N LEU A 51 -5.52 10.80 -6.47
CA LEU A 51 -4.19 10.81 -5.88
C LEU A 51 -4.30 10.47 -4.40
N TRP A 52 -3.61 9.44 -3.96
CA TRP A 52 -3.40 9.15 -2.55
C TRP A 52 -2.03 9.64 -2.13
N LEU A 53 -1.97 10.61 -1.23
CA LEU A 53 -0.72 11.09 -0.64
C LEU A 53 -0.41 10.35 0.64
N ASN A 54 0.77 9.74 0.75
CA ASN A 54 1.33 9.33 2.04
C ASN A 54 1.42 10.56 2.97
N PRO A 55 1.58 10.38 4.30
CA PRO A 55 1.44 11.47 5.26
C PRO A 55 2.28 12.70 4.93
N ILE A 56 1.65 13.86 4.93
CA ILE A 56 2.27 15.17 4.67
C ILE A 56 2.20 16.11 5.89
N TYR A 57 1.75 15.58 7.03
CA TYR A 57 1.63 16.34 8.28
C TYR A 57 2.99 16.58 8.94
N GLN A 58 3.04 17.50 9.92
CA GLN A 58 4.26 17.67 10.73
C GLN A 58 4.68 16.37 11.39
N SER A 59 5.95 16.01 11.25
CA SER A 59 6.50 14.76 11.77
C SER A 59 8.01 14.91 12.02
N PRO A 60 8.57 14.33 13.08
CA PRO A 60 10.01 14.21 13.26
C PRO A 60 10.66 13.13 12.38
N ASN A 61 9.88 12.42 11.54
CA ASN A 61 10.35 11.41 10.57
C ASN A 61 11.05 10.18 11.18
N VAL A 62 10.62 9.73 12.34
CA VAL A 62 11.07 8.45 12.90
C VAL A 62 10.66 7.29 11.97
N ASP A 63 9.45 7.36 11.42
CA ASP A 63 8.90 6.44 10.42
C ASP A 63 8.41 7.21 9.17
N ASN A 64 9.23 8.15 8.70
CA ASN A 64 9.03 8.89 7.46
C ASN A 64 7.59 9.42 7.26
N GLY A 65 7.07 10.14 8.27
CA GLY A 65 5.77 10.79 8.23
C GLY A 65 4.65 10.03 8.96
N TYR A 66 4.82 8.74 9.27
CA TYR A 66 3.83 7.95 10.03
C TYR A 66 3.91 8.17 11.55
N ASP A 67 4.77 9.05 12.01
CA ASP A 67 4.88 9.57 13.38
C ASP A 67 4.46 11.04 13.37
N ILE A 68 3.16 11.32 13.55
CA ILE A 68 2.58 12.65 13.35
C ILE A 68 2.65 13.47 14.62
N SER A 69 3.28 14.65 14.54
CA SER A 69 3.40 15.60 15.67
C SER A 69 2.38 16.74 15.62
N ASP A 70 1.79 17.02 14.45
CA ASP A 70 0.65 17.94 14.27
C ASP A 70 -0.19 17.47 13.08
N TYR A 71 -1.44 17.08 13.35
CA TYR A 71 -2.37 16.58 12.32
C TYR A 71 -2.99 17.67 11.45
N ARG A 72 -2.85 18.95 11.80
CA ARG A 72 -3.52 20.08 11.13
C ARG A 72 -2.57 21.04 10.43
N ASP A 73 -1.31 20.64 10.30
CA ASP A 73 -0.30 21.44 9.60
C ASP A 73 0.55 20.56 8.67
N ILE A 74 1.14 21.20 7.66
CA ILE A 74 1.97 20.56 6.63
C ILE A 74 3.41 20.52 7.12
N MET A 75 4.08 19.37 6.94
CA MET A 75 5.51 19.23 7.22
C MET A 75 6.31 20.26 6.41
N THR A 76 7.21 20.96 7.08
CA THR A 76 8.01 22.03 6.48
C THR A 76 8.80 21.56 5.26
N ASP A 77 9.28 20.30 5.25
CA ASP A 77 9.97 19.72 4.10
C ASP A 77 9.10 19.67 2.83
N PHE A 78 7.78 19.57 2.98
CA PHE A 78 6.85 19.45 1.86
C PHE A 78 6.25 20.78 1.41
N GLY A 79 6.39 21.83 2.20
CA GLY A 79 5.85 23.15 1.92
C GLY A 79 4.98 23.70 3.05
N THR A 80 3.98 24.48 2.68
CA THR A 80 3.08 25.17 3.60
C THR A 80 1.64 24.75 3.39
N MET A 81 0.74 25.18 4.28
CA MET A 81 -0.70 25.01 4.07
C MET A 81 -1.20 25.71 2.80
N ALA A 82 -0.60 26.84 2.43
CA ALA A 82 -0.92 27.52 1.19
C ALA A 82 -0.50 26.70 -0.05
N ASP A 83 0.63 25.99 0.01
CA ASP A 83 1.05 25.08 -1.05
C ASP A 83 0.09 23.88 -1.16
N PHE A 84 -0.40 23.37 -0.03
CA PHE A 84 -1.41 22.31 -0.02
C PHE A 84 -2.74 22.79 -0.64
N ASP A 85 -3.21 23.97 -0.26
CA ASP A 85 -4.44 24.55 -0.81
C ASP A 85 -4.32 24.75 -2.33
N ALA A 86 -3.15 25.18 -2.81
CA ALA A 86 -2.86 25.32 -4.23
C ALA A 86 -2.81 23.96 -4.95
N LEU A 87 -2.16 22.94 -4.35
CA LEU A 87 -2.15 21.60 -4.90
C LEU A 87 -3.57 21.03 -5.02
N LEU A 88 -4.38 21.14 -3.97
CA LEU A 88 -5.75 20.62 -3.97
C LEU A 88 -6.62 21.29 -5.05
N ALA A 89 -6.50 22.61 -5.20
CA ALA A 89 -7.19 23.38 -6.24
C ALA A 89 -6.78 22.91 -7.65
N ASP A 90 -5.47 22.71 -7.87
CA ASP A 90 -4.94 22.26 -9.17
C ASP A 90 -5.35 20.80 -9.47
N VAL A 91 -5.35 19.91 -8.46
CA VAL A 91 -5.85 18.53 -8.59
C VAL A 91 -7.30 18.54 -9.07
N HIS A 92 -8.17 19.32 -8.43
CA HIS A 92 -9.57 19.42 -8.81
C HIS A 92 -9.75 20.08 -10.19
N ALA A 93 -8.93 21.08 -10.53
CA ALA A 93 -8.95 21.72 -11.85
C ALA A 93 -8.58 20.75 -12.99
N HIS A 94 -7.74 19.74 -12.71
CA HIS A 94 -7.43 18.65 -13.63
C HIS A 94 -8.52 17.57 -13.68
N GLY A 95 -9.61 17.73 -12.93
CA GLY A 95 -10.66 16.70 -12.79
C GLY A 95 -10.19 15.45 -12.05
N LEU A 96 -9.17 15.60 -11.21
CA LEU A 96 -8.66 14.56 -10.30
C LEU A 96 -9.24 14.78 -8.91
N LYS A 97 -9.12 13.75 -8.07
CA LYS A 97 -9.46 13.79 -6.65
C LYS A 97 -8.21 13.55 -5.81
N LEU A 98 -8.27 13.92 -4.52
CA LEU A 98 -7.16 13.76 -3.59
C LEU A 98 -7.64 13.14 -2.28
N ILE A 99 -7.03 12.03 -1.89
CA ILE A 99 -7.21 11.43 -0.56
C ILE A 99 -5.91 11.50 0.22
N MET A 100 -6.05 11.67 1.54
CA MET A 100 -4.93 11.76 2.46
C MET A 100 -4.79 10.48 3.29
N ASP A 101 -3.62 10.30 3.88
CA ASP A 101 -3.38 9.21 4.82
C ASP A 101 -3.87 9.61 6.22
N LEU A 102 -4.69 8.77 6.86
CA LEU A 102 -5.20 8.96 8.22
C LEU A 102 -4.46 8.00 9.16
N VAL A 103 -3.54 8.53 9.95
CA VAL A 103 -2.71 7.75 10.87
C VAL A 103 -3.17 8.02 12.30
N VAL A 104 -4.07 7.17 12.81
CA VAL A 104 -4.77 7.42 14.08
C VAL A 104 -4.74 6.24 15.06
N ASN A 105 -4.01 5.16 14.73
CA ASN A 105 -3.66 4.15 15.73
C ASN A 105 -2.64 4.69 16.74
N HIS A 106 -1.73 5.55 16.29
CA HIS A 106 -0.64 6.14 17.07
C HIS A 106 -0.39 7.58 16.63
N SER A 107 0.36 8.33 17.42
CA SER A 107 0.92 9.63 17.05
C SER A 107 2.44 9.61 17.21
N SER A 108 3.11 10.73 16.89
CA SER A 108 4.47 10.96 17.34
C SER A 108 4.55 11.12 18.86
N ASP A 109 5.66 10.72 19.48
CA ASP A 109 6.00 11.06 20.86
C ASP A 109 6.30 12.58 21.05
N GLN A 110 6.44 13.31 19.93
CA GLN A 110 6.57 14.78 19.92
C GLN A 110 5.23 15.50 19.75
N HIS A 111 4.12 14.76 19.62
CA HIS A 111 2.79 15.36 19.60
C HIS A 111 2.48 16.01 20.96
N PRO A 112 1.88 17.21 21.01
CA PRO A 112 1.53 17.87 22.27
C PRO A 112 0.71 16.99 23.22
N TRP A 113 -0.19 16.14 22.71
CA TRP A 113 -0.95 15.20 23.54
C TRP A 113 -0.05 14.23 24.30
N PHE A 114 1.01 13.70 23.65
CA PHE A 114 1.90 12.77 24.31
C PHE A 114 2.84 13.48 25.31
N ILE A 115 3.34 14.66 24.95
CA ILE A 115 4.17 15.48 25.85
C ILE A 115 3.40 15.78 27.14
N GLU A 116 2.12 16.14 27.04
CA GLU A 116 1.25 16.33 28.21
C GLU A 116 0.98 15.00 28.93
N SER A 117 0.59 13.95 28.21
CA SER A 117 0.28 12.63 28.77
C SER A 117 1.42 12.07 29.62
N ARG A 118 2.68 12.19 29.14
CA ARG A 118 3.87 11.73 29.90
C ARG A 118 4.35 12.68 30.99
N SER A 119 3.74 13.86 31.14
CA SER A 119 4.19 14.86 32.11
C SER A 119 3.96 14.43 33.55
N SER A 120 2.82 13.78 33.83
CA SER A 120 2.47 13.17 35.12
C SER A 120 1.38 12.12 34.96
N ARG A 121 1.22 11.24 35.97
CA ARG A 121 0.12 10.25 35.99
C ARG A 121 -1.26 10.89 36.11
N ASP A 122 -1.34 12.10 36.65
CA ASP A 122 -2.58 12.84 36.91
C ASP A 122 -2.89 13.88 35.81
N ASN A 123 -2.11 13.93 34.72
CA ASN A 123 -2.39 14.86 33.64
C ASN A 123 -3.72 14.52 32.96
N PRO A 124 -4.58 15.49 32.63
CA PRO A 124 -5.85 15.25 31.96
C PRO A 124 -5.76 14.45 30.66
N LYS A 125 -4.62 14.52 29.97
CA LYS A 125 -4.37 13.74 28.74
C LYS A 125 -3.66 12.40 28.99
N ARG A 126 -3.49 11.99 30.28
CA ARG A 126 -2.82 10.71 30.56
C ARG A 126 -3.40 9.57 29.74
N ASP A 127 -4.72 9.42 29.75
CA ASP A 127 -5.44 8.34 29.11
C ASP A 127 -5.69 8.56 27.60
N TYR A 128 -5.04 9.55 26.99
CA TYR A 128 -4.99 9.65 25.52
C TYR A 128 -4.14 8.54 24.92
N TYR A 129 -3.21 7.98 25.70
CA TYR A 129 -2.32 6.89 25.33
C TYR A 129 -2.47 5.71 26.29
N ILE A 130 -1.88 4.57 25.91
CA ILE A 130 -2.00 3.32 26.66
C ILE A 130 -0.78 3.21 27.59
N TRP A 131 -1.01 3.40 28.89
CA TRP A 131 0.00 3.29 29.94
C TRP A 131 -0.30 2.09 30.83
N LYS A 132 0.73 1.36 31.24
CA LYS A 132 0.64 0.23 32.18
C LYS A 132 1.77 0.27 33.19
N ASP A 133 1.48 -0.18 34.41
CA ASP A 133 2.51 -0.39 35.43
C ASP A 133 3.46 -1.51 35.00
N PRO A 134 4.72 -1.49 35.48
CA PRO A 134 5.63 -2.61 35.29
C PRO A 134 5.04 -3.93 35.77
N ALA A 135 5.47 -5.03 35.14
CA ALA A 135 5.19 -6.38 35.65
C ALA A 135 5.81 -6.55 37.06
N PRO A 136 5.43 -7.58 37.83
CA PRO A 136 5.94 -7.78 39.21
C PRO A 136 7.46 -7.87 39.32
N ASP A 137 8.16 -8.26 38.27
CA ASP A 137 9.62 -8.31 38.18
C ASP A 137 10.25 -6.96 37.76
N GLY A 138 9.42 -5.93 37.53
CA GLY A 138 9.84 -4.61 37.05
C GLY A 138 9.99 -4.50 35.52
N GLY A 139 9.77 -5.58 34.79
CA GLY A 139 9.83 -5.65 33.33
C GLY A 139 8.62 -5.05 32.63
N ALA A 140 8.58 -5.21 31.30
CA ALA A 140 7.46 -4.78 30.47
C ALA A 140 6.14 -5.45 30.91
N PRO A 141 4.98 -4.79 30.72
CA PRO A 141 3.67 -5.30 31.14
C PRO A 141 3.30 -6.65 30.55
N ASN A 142 3.79 -6.95 29.36
CA ASN A 142 3.67 -8.25 28.69
C ASN A 142 4.83 -8.47 27.71
N ASN A 143 4.80 -9.60 27.01
CA ASN A 143 5.90 -10.05 26.16
C ASN A 143 5.84 -9.55 24.70
N TRP A 144 4.96 -8.64 24.34
CA TRP A 144 4.71 -8.29 22.93
C TRP A 144 5.92 -7.73 22.20
N ARG A 145 6.08 -8.17 20.96
CA ARG A 145 7.04 -7.61 19.99
C ARG A 145 6.46 -6.38 19.30
N SER A 146 7.27 -5.34 19.10
CA SER A 146 6.96 -4.27 18.16
C SER A 146 7.06 -4.76 16.70
N CYS A 147 6.23 -4.22 15.81
CA CYS A 147 6.37 -4.42 14.36
C CYS A 147 7.77 -4.08 13.83
N PHE A 148 8.46 -3.17 14.50
CA PHE A 148 9.80 -2.69 14.13
C PHE A 148 10.89 -3.27 15.03
N SER A 149 10.70 -4.51 15.48
CA SER A 149 11.62 -5.25 16.36
C SER A 149 11.66 -4.71 17.80
N GLY A 150 12.13 -5.53 18.72
CA GLY A 150 12.18 -5.18 20.14
C GLY A 150 10.83 -5.29 20.84
N SER A 151 10.79 -4.82 22.10
CA SER A 151 9.56 -4.77 22.90
C SER A 151 8.56 -3.77 22.35
N ALA A 152 7.26 -4.07 22.43
CA ALA A 152 6.18 -3.11 22.14
C ALA A 152 5.94 -2.12 23.30
N TRP A 153 6.72 -2.18 24.35
CA TRP A 153 6.58 -1.34 25.54
C TRP A 153 7.87 -0.57 25.84
N LYS A 154 7.73 0.74 26.07
CA LYS A 154 8.84 1.61 26.49
C LYS A 154 8.61 2.13 27.90
N TYR A 155 9.60 1.94 28.78
CA TYR A 155 9.58 2.49 30.11
C TYR A 155 9.79 4.01 30.11
N ASP A 156 8.94 4.72 30.84
CA ASP A 156 9.08 6.16 31.08
C ASP A 156 9.55 6.39 32.50
N GLU A 157 10.81 6.79 32.66
CA GLU A 157 11.44 7.03 33.96
C GLU A 157 10.73 8.13 34.76
N LYS A 158 10.13 9.10 34.07
CA LYS A 158 9.47 10.25 34.71
C LYS A 158 8.22 9.85 35.50
N THR A 159 7.48 8.88 35.00
CA THR A 159 6.21 8.46 35.63
C THR A 159 6.25 7.04 36.16
N GLY A 160 7.31 6.28 35.87
CA GLY A 160 7.47 4.91 36.34
C GLY A 160 6.46 3.93 35.75
N GLN A 161 5.97 4.20 34.53
CA GLN A 161 5.10 3.32 33.77
C GLN A 161 5.65 3.05 32.39
N TYR A 162 5.09 2.05 31.69
CA TYR A 162 5.37 1.76 30.29
C TYR A 162 4.25 2.30 29.41
N TYR A 163 4.60 2.85 28.24
CA TYR A 163 3.60 3.12 27.19
C TYR A 163 3.71 2.10 26.06
N LEU A 164 2.56 1.79 25.44
CA LEU A 164 2.48 0.90 24.29
C LEU A 164 2.92 1.63 23.02
N HIS A 165 3.75 0.96 22.21
CA HIS A 165 4.09 1.36 20.84
C HIS A 165 4.17 0.10 19.96
N LEU A 166 3.13 -0.20 19.21
CA LEU A 166 3.15 -1.37 18.31
C LEU A 166 4.15 -1.22 17.15
N PHE A 167 4.59 0.01 16.88
CA PHE A 167 5.60 0.37 15.89
C PHE A 167 6.86 0.92 16.58
N ALA A 168 7.49 1.99 16.07
CA ALA A 168 8.67 2.54 16.72
C ALA A 168 8.38 3.13 18.12
N GLU A 169 9.42 3.23 18.97
CA GLU A 169 9.30 3.87 20.29
C GLU A 169 8.78 5.32 20.20
N GLY A 170 9.05 6.01 19.09
CA GLY A 170 8.53 7.35 18.81
C GLY A 170 7.09 7.38 18.30
N GLN A 171 6.38 6.24 18.28
CA GLN A 171 4.99 6.10 17.79
C GLN A 171 4.08 5.52 18.87
N PRO A 172 3.80 6.24 19.98
CA PRO A 172 2.93 5.75 21.05
C PRO A 172 1.50 5.54 20.56
N ASP A 173 0.90 4.41 20.94
CA ASP A 173 -0.46 4.03 20.58
C ASP A 173 -1.50 4.91 21.29
N LEU A 174 -2.46 5.43 20.54
CA LEU A 174 -3.60 6.19 21.04
C LEU A 174 -4.63 5.26 21.69
N ASN A 175 -5.25 5.75 22.76
CA ASN A 175 -6.29 5.03 23.48
C ASN A 175 -7.69 5.39 22.92
N TRP A 176 -8.20 4.58 21.99
CA TRP A 176 -9.50 4.79 21.37
C TRP A 176 -10.70 4.52 22.30
N GLU A 177 -10.49 3.89 23.45
CA GLU A 177 -11.53 3.78 24.47
C GLU A 177 -11.88 5.13 25.06
N ASN A 178 -10.93 6.07 25.07
CA ASN A 178 -11.16 7.44 25.52
C ASN A 178 -11.98 8.22 24.48
N PRO A 179 -13.21 8.68 24.82
CA PRO A 179 -14.04 9.42 23.87
C PRO A 179 -13.43 10.76 23.44
N GLU A 180 -12.62 11.40 24.28
CA GLU A 180 -11.93 12.65 23.90
C GLU A 180 -10.93 12.42 22.77
N VAL A 181 -10.25 11.27 22.73
CA VAL A 181 -9.37 10.91 21.62
C VAL A 181 -10.18 10.78 20.32
N ARG A 182 -11.34 10.10 20.35
CA ARG A 182 -12.22 9.99 19.19
C ARG A 182 -12.73 11.36 18.73
N ASP A 183 -13.12 12.24 19.67
CA ASP A 183 -13.52 13.61 19.36
C ASP A 183 -12.43 14.38 18.63
N GLN A 184 -11.18 14.31 19.11
CA GLN A 184 -10.04 14.96 18.47
C GLN A 184 -9.77 14.43 17.06
N VAL A 185 -9.85 13.10 16.88
CA VAL A 185 -9.66 12.46 15.56
C VAL A 185 -10.76 12.92 14.60
N PHE A 186 -12.03 12.91 15.00
CA PHE A 186 -13.13 13.28 14.12
C PHE A 186 -13.14 14.78 13.81
N ASP A 187 -12.75 15.63 14.73
CA ASP A 187 -12.56 17.06 14.47
C ASP A 187 -11.44 17.32 13.45
N MET A 188 -10.33 16.58 13.55
CA MET A 188 -9.24 16.65 12.60
C MET A 188 -9.67 16.17 11.21
N MET A 189 -10.41 15.07 11.12
CA MET A 189 -10.95 14.58 9.84
C MET A 189 -11.88 15.62 9.20
N ASN A 190 -12.80 16.22 9.97
CA ASN A 190 -13.67 17.28 9.49
C ASN A 190 -12.89 18.52 9.01
N PHE A 191 -11.80 18.88 9.69
CA PHE A 191 -10.92 19.97 9.24
C PHE A 191 -10.42 19.75 7.82
N TRP A 192 -9.93 18.53 7.49
CA TRP A 192 -9.42 18.22 6.16
C TRP A 192 -10.53 18.11 5.11
N PHE A 193 -11.68 17.53 5.46
CA PHE A 193 -12.83 17.51 4.56
C PHE A 193 -13.37 18.93 4.26
N GLN A 194 -13.38 19.82 5.24
CA GLN A 194 -13.76 21.22 5.02
C GLN A 194 -12.76 21.97 4.13
N LYS A 195 -11.50 21.54 4.08
CA LYS A 195 -10.55 22.04 3.07
C LYS A 195 -10.84 21.53 1.67
N GLY A 196 -11.60 20.44 1.54
CA GLY A 196 -12.05 19.92 0.24
C GLY A 196 -11.39 18.62 -0.20
N ILE A 197 -10.71 17.88 0.66
CA ILE A 197 -10.20 16.56 0.28
C ILE A 197 -11.34 15.58 -0.02
N ASP A 198 -11.05 14.52 -0.79
CA ASP A 198 -12.04 13.58 -1.29
C ASP A 198 -12.08 12.26 -0.53
N GLY A 199 -11.30 12.11 0.54
CA GLY A 199 -11.31 10.92 1.37
C GLY A 199 -10.02 10.62 2.09
N PHE A 200 -9.97 9.41 2.68
CA PHE A 200 -8.83 8.94 3.44
C PHE A 200 -8.46 7.48 3.12
N ARG A 201 -7.16 7.23 3.05
CA ARG A 201 -6.60 5.91 3.34
C ARG A 201 -6.28 5.86 4.83
N MET A 202 -6.72 4.82 5.51
CA MET A 202 -6.63 4.71 6.98
C MET A 202 -5.57 3.70 7.37
N ASP A 203 -4.48 4.20 7.91
CA ASP A 203 -3.32 3.44 8.36
C ASP A 203 -3.68 2.49 9.50
N VAL A 204 -3.32 1.23 9.38
CA VAL A 204 -3.52 0.14 10.36
C VAL A 204 -4.84 0.24 11.15
N ILE A 205 -5.91 0.61 10.49
CA ILE A 205 -7.20 0.96 11.13
C ILE A 205 -7.82 -0.21 11.90
N SER A 206 -7.46 -1.45 11.57
CA SER A 206 -7.89 -2.63 12.32
C SER A 206 -7.29 -2.74 13.72
N MET A 207 -6.27 -1.93 14.04
CA MET A 207 -5.53 -1.98 15.31
C MET A 207 -6.03 -1.00 16.37
N ILE A 208 -6.97 -0.12 16.08
CA ILE A 208 -7.43 0.91 17.02
C ILE A 208 -8.19 0.38 18.25
N SER A 209 -8.67 -0.87 18.22
CA SER A 209 -9.35 -1.53 19.34
C SER A 209 -8.52 -2.68 19.86
N LYS A 210 -8.13 -2.64 21.14
CA LYS A 210 -7.38 -3.70 21.79
C LYS A 210 -8.36 -4.61 22.56
N ALA A 211 -8.20 -5.94 22.42
CA ALA A 211 -9.03 -6.93 23.13
C ALA A 211 -8.56 -7.14 24.58
N GLY A 212 -7.29 -6.93 24.84
CA GLY A 212 -6.67 -7.13 26.15
C GLY A 212 -5.16 -6.89 26.10
N TYR A 213 -4.47 -7.27 27.16
CA TYR A 213 -3.01 -7.06 27.31
C TYR A 213 -2.31 -8.29 27.89
N ALA A 214 -2.85 -9.48 27.66
CA ALA A 214 -2.21 -10.74 28.05
C ALA A 214 -0.96 -11.01 27.18
N ASP A 215 -0.05 -11.84 27.70
CA ASP A 215 1.07 -12.35 26.90
C ASP A 215 0.58 -13.04 25.63
N GLY A 216 1.27 -12.80 24.53
CA GLY A 216 1.04 -13.50 23.28
C GLY A 216 1.88 -14.77 23.15
N PRO A 217 1.54 -15.65 22.20
CA PRO A 217 2.38 -16.79 21.87
C PRO A 217 3.76 -16.31 21.40
N LEU A 218 4.82 -17.04 21.78
CA LEU A 218 6.18 -16.66 21.38
C LEU A 218 6.34 -16.69 19.86
N CYS A 219 6.95 -15.66 19.33
CA CYS A 219 7.40 -15.61 17.94
C CYS A 219 8.45 -16.70 17.66
N ALA A 220 8.70 -17.01 16.38
CA ALA A 220 9.57 -18.11 15.98
C ALA A 220 11.00 -18.02 16.52
N ASP A 221 11.53 -16.82 16.77
CA ASP A 221 12.85 -16.61 17.35
C ASP A 221 12.88 -16.71 18.89
N GLY A 222 11.73 -16.87 19.52
CA GLY A 222 11.59 -17.03 20.98
C GLY A 222 11.90 -15.78 21.81
N LEU A 223 12.12 -14.61 21.20
CA LEU A 223 12.51 -13.39 21.90
C LEU A 223 11.32 -12.63 22.51
N TYR A 224 10.19 -12.59 21.78
CA TYR A 224 8.99 -11.85 22.14
C TYR A 224 7.74 -12.62 21.77
N GLY A 225 6.58 -12.14 22.25
CA GLY A 225 5.26 -12.68 21.93
C GLY A 225 4.56 -11.92 20.81
N ASP A 226 3.66 -12.59 20.10
CA ASP A 226 2.80 -12.01 19.08
C ASP A 226 1.60 -11.30 19.72
N TYR A 227 1.34 -10.07 19.32
CA TYR A 227 0.21 -9.26 19.80
C TYR A 227 -1.05 -9.40 18.94
N THR A 228 -1.00 -10.11 17.82
CA THR A 228 -2.04 -10.09 16.76
C THR A 228 -3.44 -10.32 17.31
N ASP A 229 -3.64 -11.37 18.10
CA ASP A 229 -4.95 -11.70 18.66
C ASP A 229 -5.50 -10.65 19.63
N GLN A 230 -4.62 -9.82 20.19
CA GLN A 230 -5.01 -8.78 21.17
C GLN A 230 -5.21 -7.41 20.53
N CYS A 231 -4.55 -7.13 19.40
CA CYS A 231 -4.45 -5.79 18.85
C CYS A 231 -5.03 -5.63 17.45
N THR A 232 -5.46 -6.70 16.76
CA THR A 232 -6.08 -6.59 15.44
C THR A 232 -7.54 -7.04 15.47
N ASN A 233 -8.39 -6.36 14.71
CA ASN A 233 -9.82 -6.66 14.63
C ASN A 233 -10.50 -6.74 16.02
N GLY A 234 -10.09 -5.88 16.93
CA GLY A 234 -10.53 -5.90 18.32
C GLY A 234 -12.05 -5.67 18.49
N PRO A 235 -12.62 -5.95 19.67
CA PRO A 235 -14.05 -6.10 19.86
C PRO A 235 -14.87 -4.82 19.62
N ARG A 236 -14.26 -3.64 19.69
CA ARG A 236 -14.94 -2.35 19.51
C ARG A 236 -14.57 -1.66 18.18
N VAL A 237 -13.78 -2.28 17.29
CA VAL A 237 -13.33 -1.62 16.07
C VAL A 237 -14.51 -1.16 15.19
N HIS A 238 -15.50 -2.01 15.01
CA HIS A 238 -16.70 -1.69 14.22
C HIS A 238 -17.56 -0.60 14.86
N GLU A 239 -17.67 -0.58 16.21
CA GLU A 239 -18.32 0.51 16.93
C GLU A 239 -17.66 1.86 16.65
N TYR A 240 -16.33 1.90 16.71
CA TYR A 240 -15.56 3.12 16.43
C TYR A 240 -15.67 3.57 14.97
N LEU A 241 -15.64 2.64 14.02
CA LEU A 241 -15.77 2.96 12.60
C LEU A 241 -17.20 3.43 12.26
N GLN A 242 -18.22 2.84 12.85
CA GLN A 242 -19.60 3.30 12.71
C GLN A 242 -19.80 4.67 13.34
N GLU A 243 -19.17 4.96 14.48
CA GLU A 243 -19.17 6.30 15.09
C GLU A 243 -18.49 7.31 14.15
N MET A 244 -17.34 6.97 13.60
CA MET A 244 -16.62 7.77 12.60
C MET A 244 -17.50 8.06 11.37
N ASN A 245 -18.19 7.06 10.87
CA ASN A 245 -19.07 7.21 9.71
C ASN A 245 -20.22 8.18 10.04
N ARG A 246 -20.94 7.97 11.14
CA ARG A 246 -22.05 8.86 11.54
C ARG A 246 -21.62 10.30 11.77
N ARG A 247 -20.43 10.51 12.36
CA ARG A 247 -19.98 11.83 12.79
C ARG A 247 -19.17 12.57 11.71
N VAL A 248 -18.62 11.85 10.74
CA VAL A 248 -17.75 12.41 9.71
C VAL A 248 -18.15 11.92 8.31
N LEU A 249 -17.88 10.65 7.99
CA LEU A 249 -17.84 10.17 6.61
C LEU A 249 -19.19 10.31 5.89
N SER A 250 -20.32 10.07 6.57
CA SER A 250 -21.65 10.17 5.97
C SER A 250 -22.05 11.59 5.56
N HIS A 251 -21.29 12.60 5.97
CA HIS A 251 -21.56 14.01 5.64
C HIS A 251 -20.85 14.45 4.34
N TYR A 252 -20.03 13.57 3.74
CA TYR A 252 -19.22 13.89 2.56
C TYR A 252 -19.35 12.79 1.50
N ASP A 253 -19.33 13.19 0.22
CA ASP A 253 -19.16 12.23 -0.89
C ASP A 253 -17.67 11.87 -1.00
N CYS A 254 -17.25 10.89 -0.21
CA CYS A 254 -15.85 10.57 -0.02
C CYS A 254 -15.54 9.10 -0.30
N MET A 255 -14.25 8.83 -0.49
CA MET A 255 -13.68 7.50 -0.63
C MET A 255 -12.87 7.15 0.61
N THR A 256 -13.04 5.94 1.14
CA THR A 256 -12.25 5.43 2.25
C THR A 256 -11.72 4.03 1.95
N VAL A 257 -10.45 3.81 2.28
CA VAL A 257 -9.82 2.49 2.24
C VAL A 257 -9.02 2.26 3.53
N GLY A 258 -9.30 1.16 4.21
CA GLY A 258 -8.62 0.79 5.46
C GLY A 258 -7.45 -0.15 5.19
N GLU A 259 -6.31 0.10 5.82
CA GLU A 259 -5.23 -0.87 5.87
C GLU A 259 -5.50 -1.86 7.02
N ASN A 260 -5.73 -3.11 6.65
CA ASN A 260 -6.16 -4.14 7.57
C ASN A 260 -5.26 -5.37 7.49
N ALA A 261 -4.25 -5.44 8.35
CA ALA A 261 -3.51 -6.69 8.57
C ALA A 261 -4.44 -7.75 9.18
N ASN A 262 -4.20 -9.00 8.84
CA ASN A 262 -4.95 -10.16 9.35
C ASN A 262 -6.48 -10.09 9.09
N VAL A 263 -6.90 -9.47 7.99
CA VAL A 263 -8.29 -9.47 7.54
C VAL A 263 -8.53 -10.64 6.59
N THR A 264 -9.67 -11.31 6.74
CA THR A 264 -10.18 -12.30 5.79
C THR A 264 -11.30 -11.67 4.96
N PRO A 265 -11.74 -12.30 3.84
CA PRO A 265 -12.91 -11.81 3.09
C PRO A 265 -14.17 -11.65 3.96
N GLU A 266 -14.38 -12.56 4.90
CA GLU A 266 -15.53 -12.50 5.83
C GLU A 266 -15.43 -11.27 6.75
N LEU A 267 -14.25 -11.00 7.32
CA LEU A 267 -14.00 -9.79 8.11
C LEU A 267 -14.07 -8.53 7.25
N ALA A 268 -13.54 -8.57 6.02
CA ALA A 268 -13.62 -7.44 5.10
C ALA A 268 -15.07 -7.03 4.81
N CYS A 269 -16.01 -7.98 4.73
CA CYS A 269 -17.44 -7.68 4.61
C CYS A 269 -17.98 -6.92 5.84
N LEU A 270 -17.41 -7.07 7.02
CA LEU A 270 -17.80 -6.29 8.19
C LEU A 270 -17.26 -4.85 8.12
N TYR A 271 -16.07 -4.63 7.56
CA TYR A 271 -15.48 -3.29 7.39
C TYR A 271 -16.06 -2.53 6.20
N ALA A 272 -16.38 -3.21 5.11
CA ALA A 272 -16.63 -2.59 3.81
C ALA A 272 -17.96 -3.02 3.13
N GLY A 273 -18.82 -3.77 3.82
CA GLY A 273 -20.18 -4.06 3.33
C GLY A 273 -21.01 -2.77 3.23
N GLU A 274 -21.80 -2.61 2.17
CA GLU A 274 -22.57 -1.39 1.94
C GLU A 274 -23.58 -1.09 3.06
N ASP A 275 -24.10 -2.11 3.72
CA ASP A 275 -25.04 -2.03 4.85
C ASP A 275 -24.36 -1.76 6.21
N ARG A 276 -23.03 -1.81 6.25
CA ARG A 276 -22.26 -1.65 7.49
C ARG A 276 -22.07 -0.20 7.92
N HIS A 277 -22.05 0.73 6.96
CA HIS A 277 -21.79 2.15 7.23
C HIS A 277 -20.47 2.38 7.96
N GLU A 278 -19.39 1.79 7.43
CA GLU A 278 -18.03 1.90 7.92
C GLU A 278 -17.12 2.45 6.81
N LEU A 279 -16.34 1.62 6.12
CA LEU A 279 -15.42 1.99 5.05
C LEU A 279 -15.96 1.57 3.66
N ASN A 280 -15.35 2.06 2.58
CA ASN A 280 -15.72 1.62 1.24
C ASN A 280 -14.98 0.34 0.83
N MET A 281 -13.74 0.15 1.25
CA MET A 281 -12.92 -1.01 0.96
C MET A 281 -11.78 -1.18 1.97
N VAL A 282 -11.05 -2.29 1.90
CA VAL A 282 -9.87 -2.56 2.72
C VAL A 282 -8.72 -3.06 1.86
N PHE A 283 -7.48 -2.75 2.27
CA PHE A 283 -6.28 -3.43 1.79
C PHE A 283 -6.07 -4.72 2.58
N GLN A 284 -5.94 -5.84 1.88
CA GLN A 284 -5.63 -7.14 2.45
C GLN A 284 -4.12 -7.42 2.34
N PHE A 285 -3.58 -8.23 3.24
CA PHE A 285 -2.15 -8.56 3.27
C PHE A 285 -1.82 -9.99 2.83
N GLU A 286 -2.82 -10.86 2.59
CA GLU A 286 -2.54 -12.23 2.17
C GLU A 286 -1.67 -12.30 0.91
N LEU A 287 -1.93 -11.43 -0.08
CA LEU A 287 -1.11 -11.36 -1.27
C LEU A 287 0.28 -10.82 -0.97
N MET A 288 0.39 -9.87 -0.05
CA MET A 288 1.68 -9.31 0.36
C MET A 288 2.53 -10.30 1.17
N ASP A 289 1.88 -11.26 1.82
CA ASP A 289 2.52 -12.29 2.64
C ASP A 289 2.72 -13.63 1.91
N VAL A 290 2.43 -13.70 0.59
CA VAL A 290 2.42 -14.94 -0.19
C VAL A 290 3.78 -15.66 -0.24
N ASP A 291 4.86 -14.94 -0.09
CA ASP A 291 6.23 -15.44 -0.12
C ASP A 291 6.90 -15.48 1.27
N GLY A 292 6.13 -15.44 2.35
CA GLY A 292 6.73 -15.67 3.64
C GLY A 292 5.92 -15.29 4.86
N GLY A 293 5.03 -14.35 4.79
CA GLY A 293 4.34 -13.82 5.95
C GLY A 293 5.29 -13.12 6.94
N GLU A 294 4.72 -12.66 8.05
CA GLU A 294 5.42 -11.83 9.02
C GLU A 294 6.62 -12.50 9.67
N SER A 295 6.49 -13.79 10.04
CA SER A 295 7.57 -14.57 10.66
C SER A 295 8.71 -14.92 9.70
N ARG A 296 8.50 -14.77 8.39
CA ARG A 296 9.45 -15.14 7.33
C ARG A 296 9.93 -13.95 6.50
N LYS A 297 9.49 -12.75 6.82
CA LYS A 297 9.79 -11.53 6.04
C LYS A 297 11.27 -11.38 5.71
N TRP A 298 12.15 -11.77 6.61
CA TRP A 298 13.61 -11.65 6.45
C TRP A 298 14.30 -12.96 6.10
N GLU A 299 13.55 -13.99 5.68
CA GLU A 299 14.12 -15.23 5.19
C GLU A 299 14.48 -15.10 3.70
N PRO A 300 15.74 -15.34 3.28
CA PRO A 300 16.21 -15.03 1.93
C PRO A 300 15.71 -15.99 0.83
N GLU A 301 15.15 -17.14 1.19
CA GLU A 301 14.71 -18.19 0.26
C GLU A 301 13.29 -18.65 0.57
N HIS A 302 12.33 -17.90 0.09
CA HIS A 302 10.93 -18.26 0.25
C HIS A 302 10.11 -17.83 -0.97
N PRO A 303 10.24 -18.56 -2.12
CA PRO A 303 9.58 -18.17 -3.35
C PRO A 303 8.07 -18.35 -3.26
N TRP A 304 7.33 -17.41 -3.84
CA TRP A 304 5.90 -17.55 -4.07
C TRP A 304 5.61 -18.59 -5.17
N LYS A 305 4.37 -19.13 -5.16
CA LYS A 305 3.85 -19.98 -6.24
C LYS A 305 2.66 -19.32 -6.89
N LEU A 306 2.53 -19.45 -8.21
CA LEU A 306 1.40 -18.88 -8.95
C LEU A 306 0.06 -19.44 -8.45
N THR A 307 0.03 -20.72 -8.12
CA THR A 307 -1.17 -21.38 -7.55
C THR A 307 -1.61 -20.77 -6.22
N ASP A 308 -0.69 -20.26 -5.39
CA ASP A 308 -1.04 -19.57 -4.14
C ASP A 308 -1.60 -18.17 -4.41
N ILE A 309 -1.01 -17.42 -5.34
CA ILE A 309 -1.55 -16.14 -5.82
C ILE A 309 -2.98 -16.32 -6.35
N LYS A 310 -3.22 -17.34 -7.18
CA LYS A 310 -4.55 -17.66 -7.70
C LYS A 310 -5.56 -17.95 -6.60
N LYS A 311 -5.19 -18.77 -5.61
CA LYS A 311 -6.07 -19.11 -4.47
C LYS A 311 -6.44 -17.86 -3.67
N ILE A 312 -5.46 -17.01 -3.36
CA ILE A 312 -5.67 -15.76 -2.63
C ILE A 312 -6.61 -14.85 -3.42
N GLN A 313 -6.26 -14.53 -4.65
CA GLN A 313 -7.06 -13.62 -5.47
C GLN A 313 -8.48 -14.14 -5.71
N THR A 314 -8.64 -15.44 -5.99
CA THR A 314 -9.96 -16.04 -6.18
C THR A 314 -10.79 -15.96 -4.91
N ARG A 315 -10.21 -16.24 -3.75
CA ARG A 315 -10.91 -16.14 -2.47
C ARG A 315 -11.41 -14.72 -2.22
N TRP A 316 -10.59 -13.71 -2.50
CA TRP A 316 -10.97 -12.31 -2.33
C TRP A 316 -11.99 -11.86 -3.37
N GLN A 317 -11.83 -12.22 -4.65
CA GLN A 317 -12.78 -11.89 -5.70
C GLN A 317 -14.16 -12.50 -5.42
N THR A 318 -14.23 -13.78 -5.10
CA THR A 318 -15.50 -14.49 -4.85
C THR A 318 -16.08 -14.20 -3.46
N GLY A 319 -15.24 -13.98 -2.46
CA GLY A 319 -15.67 -13.72 -1.09
C GLY A 319 -16.35 -12.37 -0.91
N LEU A 320 -15.94 -11.36 -1.68
CA LEU A 320 -16.50 -10.00 -1.63
C LEU A 320 -17.59 -9.76 -2.68
N ASP A 321 -17.72 -10.61 -3.69
CA ASP A 321 -18.67 -10.43 -4.79
C ASP A 321 -20.12 -10.26 -4.26
N GLY A 322 -20.76 -9.16 -4.65
CA GLY A 322 -22.10 -8.80 -4.20
C GLY A 322 -22.24 -8.42 -2.70
N LYS A 323 -21.15 -8.35 -1.93
CA LYS A 323 -21.15 -8.06 -0.49
C LYS A 323 -20.33 -6.84 -0.10
N ALA A 324 -19.14 -6.71 -0.69
CA ALA A 324 -18.20 -5.63 -0.43
C ALA A 324 -17.33 -5.39 -1.68
N TRP A 325 -16.41 -4.43 -1.60
CA TRP A 325 -15.60 -4.02 -2.74
C TRP A 325 -14.12 -4.26 -2.51
N ASN A 326 -13.41 -4.83 -3.52
CA ASN A 326 -11.98 -5.07 -3.47
C ASN A 326 -11.16 -3.80 -3.72
N SER A 327 -9.98 -3.72 -3.10
CA SER A 327 -8.84 -2.94 -3.56
C SER A 327 -7.87 -3.82 -4.33
N LEU A 328 -7.31 -3.33 -5.44
CA LEU A 328 -6.38 -4.08 -6.28
C LEU A 328 -5.01 -3.40 -6.25
N TYR A 329 -4.01 -4.05 -5.67
CA TYR A 329 -2.66 -3.52 -5.60
C TYR A 329 -1.62 -4.64 -5.62
N TRP A 330 -0.50 -4.39 -6.30
CA TRP A 330 0.65 -5.28 -6.33
C TRP A 330 1.73 -4.89 -5.32
N ASN A 331 1.84 -3.60 -5.05
CA ASN A 331 2.81 -3.02 -4.13
C ASN A 331 2.31 -1.68 -3.57
N ASN A 332 3.06 -1.16 -2.62
CA ASN A 332 2.89 0.16 -2.02
C ASN A 332 4.24 0.63 -1.46
N HIS A 333 4.24 1.68 -0.64
CA HIS A 333 5.45 2.20 0.02
C HIS A 333 6.08 1.27 1.07
N ASP A 334 5.41 0.17 1.41
CA ASP A 334 5.86 -0.83 2.41
C ASP A 334 6.21 -2.20 1.79
N GLN A 335 6.13 -2.31 0.47
CA GLN A 335 6.40 -3.54 -0.28
C GLN A 335 7.54 -3.31 -1.30
N PRO A 336 8.26 -4.34 -1.72
CA PRO A 336 9.24 -4.20 -2.79
C PRO A 336 8.58 -3.88 -4.14
N ARG A 337 9.37 -3.45 -5.11
CA ARG A 337 8.88 -3.17 -6.48
C ARG A 337 8.28 -4.43 -7.11
N VAL A 338 7.08 -4.30 -7.66
CA VAL A 338 6.30 -5.44 -8.17
C VAL A 338 7.02 -6.25 -9.23
N VAL A 339 7.68 -5.60 -10.21
CA VAL A 339 8.36 -6.30 -11.30
C VAL A 339 9.58 -7.09 -10.81
N SER A 340 10.22 -6.64 -9.73
CA SER A 340 11.32 -7.36 -9.09
C SER A 340 10.85 -8.55 -8.26
N ARG A 341 9.63 -8.48 -7.71
CA ARG A 341 9.07 -9.54 -6.84
C ARG A 341 8.32 -10.60 -7.64
N PHE A 342 7.42 -10.19 -8.52
CA PHE A 342 6.49 -11.06 -9.24
C PHE A 342 6.76 -11.14 -10.74
N GLY A 343 7.60 -10.27 -11.29
CA GLY A 343 8.00 -10.25 -12.68
C GLY A 343 9.39 -10.84 -12.91
N CYS A 344 10.06 -10.33 -13.94
CA CYS A 344 11.40 -10.76 -14.32
C CYS A 344 12.27 -9.56 -14.70
N THR A 345 13.42 -9.43 -14.06
CA THR A 345 14.35 -8.31 -14.28
C THR A 345 15.70 -8.75 -14.86
N LYS A 346 15.78 -9.97 -15.43
CA LYS A 346 17.02 -10.53 -16.00
C LYS A 346 17.54 -9.72 -17.18
N ASP A 347 16.65 -9.13 -17.96
CA ASP A 347 16.92 -8.24 -19.08
C ASP A 347 15.76 -7.26 -19.29
N GLU A 348 15.99 -6.23 -20.13
CA GLU A 348 15.01 -5.16 -20.36
C GLU A 348 13.72 -5.67 -21.01
N GLU A 349 13.82 -6.61 -21.95
CA GLU A 349 12.68 -7.17 -22.64
C GLU A 349 11.76 -7.93 -21.67
N SER A 350 12.34 -8.81 -20.84
CA SER A 350 11.62 -9.56 -19.81
C SER A 350 11.00 -8.63 -18.78
N ARG A 351 11.70 -7.56 -18.38
CA ARG A 351 11.19 -6.55 -17.45
C ARG A 351 9.94 -5.86 -18.01
N VAL A 352 10.02 -5.35 -19.23
CA VAL A 352 8.91 -4.64 -19.87
C VAL A 352 7.71 -5.57 -20.09
N ARG A 353 7.94 -6.79 -20.58
CA ARG A 353 6.87 -7.76 -20.82
C ARG A 353 6.19 -8.19 -19.52
N SER A 354 6.96 -8.55 -18.51
CA SER A 354 6.41 -8.99 -17.23
C SER A 354 5.70 -7.85 -16.48
N ALA A 355 6.20 -6.61 -16.54
CA ALA A 355 5.52 -5.46 -15.95
C ALA A 355 4.13 -5.24 -16.58
N LYS A 356 4.02 -5.32 -17.90
CA LYS A 356 2.75 -5.22 -18.61
C LYS A 356 1.80 -6.39 -18.30
N MET A 357 2.34 -7.62 -18.25
CA MET A 357 1.57 -8.82 -17.91
C MET A 357 0.97 -8.73 -16.50
N LEU A 358 1.76 -8.30 -15.52
CA LEU A 358 1.29 -8.10 -14.14
C LEU A 358 0.16 -7.07 -14.06
N ALA A 359 0.26 -5.97 -14.81
CA ALA A 359 -0.81 -4.97 -14.87
C ALA A 359 -2.12 -5.56 -15.42
N VAL A 360 -2.06 -6.33 -16.52
CA VAL A 360 -3.23 -7.02 -17.09
C VAL A 360 -3.84 -7.99 -16.09
N CYS A 361 -3.00 -8.79 -15.43
CA CYS A 361 -3.45 -9.82 -14.51
C CYS A 361 -4.30 -9.26 -13.38
N LEU A 362 -3.88 -8.16 -12.75
CA LEU A 362 -4.56 -7.62 -11.57
C LEU A 362 -5.61 -6.57 -11.90
N TYR A 363 -5.27 -5.58 -12.73
CA TYR A 363 -6.12 -4.38 -12.86
C TYR A 363 -7.37 -4.58 -13.72
N LEU A 364 -7.58 -5.77 -14.27
CA LEU A 364 -8.82 -6.18 -14.92
C LEU A 364 -9.74 -7.03 -14.02
N MET A 365 -9.36 -7.27 -12.77
CA MET A 365 -10.22 -7.88 -11.76
C MET A 365 -11.28 -6.88 -11.23
N GLN A 366 -12.26 -7.38 -10.46
CA GLN A 366 -13.24 -6.53 -9.78
C GLN A 366 -12.59 -5.87 -8.57
N GLY A 367 -12.66 -4.55 -8.51
CA GLY A 367 -12.10 -3.74 -7.42
C GLY A 367 -11.51 -2.43 -7.94
N THR A 368 -11.13 -1.57 -7.03
CA THR A 368 -10.49 -0.29 -7.36
C THR A 368 -8.98 -0.48 -7.49
N PRO A 369 -8.37 -0.18 -8.66
CA PRO A 369 -6.92 -0.23 -8.85
C PRO A 369 -6.17 0.82 -8.04
N TYR A 370 -5.07 0.41 -7.41
CA TYR A 370 -4.10 1.27 -6.73
C TYR A 370 -2.72 1.07 -7.35
N ILE A 371 -2.24 2.07 -8.07
CA ILE A 371 -0.94 2.06 -8.73
C ILE A 371 0.03 2.85 -7.87
N TYR A 372 1.14 2.23 -7.48
CA TYR A 372 2.19 2.92 -6.74
C TYR A 372 3.16 3.64 -7.69
N GLN A 373 3.62 4.84 -7.30
CA GLN A 373 4.56 5.64 -8.12
C GLN A 373 5.75 4.81 -8.62
N GLY A 374 6.00 4.86 -9.93
CA GLY A 374 7.06 4.12 -10.61
C GLY A 374 6.67 2.73 -11.10
N GLU A 375 5.52 2.19 -10.69
CA GLU A 375 5.00 0.93 -11.20
C GLU A 375 4.70 1.03 -12.70
N GLU A 376 4.11 2.13 -13.13
CA GLU A 376 3.81 2.45 -14.54
C GLU A 376 5.05 2.59 -15.42
N LEU A 377 6.23 2.68 -14.84
CA LEU A 377 7.53 2.69 -15.55
C LEU A 377 8.24 1.33 -15.50
N GLY A 378 7.72 0.40 -14.70
CA GLY A 378 8.41 -0.85 -14.39
C GLY A 378 9.71 -0.62 -13.62
N MET A 379 9.73 0.33 -12.68
CA MET A 379 10.87 0.55 -11.79
C MET A 379 11.15 -0.69 -10.96
N THR A 380 12.45 -0.96 -10.72
CA THR A 380 12.94 -2.17 -10.06
C THR A 380 13.45 -1.89 -8.65
N ASN A 381 13.67 -2.95 -7.87
CA ASN A 381 14.42 -2.86 -6.62
C ASN A 381 15.82 -2.30 -6.86
N LYS A 382 16.32 -1.50 -5.92
CA LYS A 382 17.71 -1.07 -5.87
C LYS A 382 18.54 -2.10 -5.10
N HIS A 383 19.75 -2.42 -5.58
CA HIS A 383 20.69 -3.22 -4.82
C HIS A 383 21.41 -2.38 -3.74
N PHE A 384 21.54 -2.93 -2.55
CA PHE A 384 22.27 -2.36 -1.42
C PHE A 384 23.37 -3.33 -0.97
N ASP A 385 24.63 -2.85 -0.98
CA ASP A 385 25.79 -3.65 -0.57
C ASP A 385 25.91 -3.77 0.96
N SER A 386 25.32 -2.82 1.70
CA SER A 386 25.32 -2.77 3.16
C SER A 386 24.07 -2.10 3.70
N ILE A 387 23.90 -2.16 5.03
CA ILE A 387 22.80 -1.50 5.73
C ILE A 387 22.92 0.04 5.76
N ASP A 388 24.12 0.59 5.59
CA ASP A 388 24.41 2.00 5.85
C ASP A 388 23.55 2.98 5.03
N PRO A 389 23.34 2.78 3.71
CA PRO A 389 22.52 3.70 2.91
C PRO A 389 21.01 3.52 3.09
N ILE A 390 20.56 2.49 3.81
CA ILE A 390 19.15 2.21 4.06
C ILE A 390 18.64 3.12 5.18
N ASN A 391 17.63 3.93 4.90
CA ASN A 391 17.00 4.83 5.87
C ASN A 391 15.86 4.16 6.65
N ASP A 392 15.18 3.18 6.06
CA ASP A 392 13.99 2.54 6.62
C ASP A 392 14.21 1.99 8.03
N VAL A 393 13.45 2.51 9.01
CA VAL A 393 13.54 2.13 10.43
C VAL A 393 13.27 0.63 10.66
N MET A 394 12.31 0.05 9.93
CA MET A 394 11.97 -1.36 10.08
C MET A 394 13.13 -2.25 9.61
N THR A 395 13.70 -1.97 8.46
CA THR A 395 14.84 -2.73 7.92
C THR A 395 16.07 -2.60 8.83
N ARG A 396 16.37 -1.39 9.30
CA ARG A 396 17.53 -1.14 10.20
C ARG A 396 17.37 -1.85 11.53
N ASN A 397 16.21 -1.75 12.17
CA ASN A 397 15.98 -2.40 13.46
C ASN A 397 16.01 -3.93 13.32
N ALA A 398 15.43 -4.48 12.27
CA ALA A 398 15.51 -5.91 11.99
C ALA A 398 16.95 -6.37 11.75
N TYR A 399 17.76 -5.59 11.02
CA TYR A 399 19.18 -5.88 10.83
C TYR A 399 19.92 -6.05 12.17
N PHE A 400 19.78 -5.09 13.07
CA PHE A 400 20.46 -5.15 14.38
C PHE A 400 19.94 -6.31 15.23
N GLU A 401 18.63 -6.53 15.28
CA GLU A 401 18.07 -7.65 16.05
C GLU A 401 18.52 -9.01 15.50
N LYS A 402 18.39 -9.22 14.20
CA LYS A 402 18.75 -10.49 13.54
C LYS A 402 20.24 -10.79 13.63
N THR A 403 21.09 -9.82 13.33
CA THR A 403 22.55 -10.05 13.31
C THR A 403 23.18 -10.07 14.69
N GLN A 404 22.70 -9.25 15.65
CA GLN A 404 23.33 -9.12 16.98
C GLN A 404 22.71 -10.02 18.04
N ARG A 405 21.40 -10.35 17.92
CA ARG A 405 20.68 -11.14 18.93
C ARG A 405 20.34 -12.55 18.45
N CYS A 406 20.04 -12.73 17.17
CA CYS A 406 19.67 -14.03 16.61
C CYS A 406 20.84 -14.76 15.95
N GLY A 407 22.01 -14.10 15.78
CA GLY A 407 23.21 -14.72 15.19
C GLY A 407 23.14 -14.94 13.68
N GLU A 408 22.21 -14.28 13.00
CA GLU A 408 22.11 -14.33 11.53
C GLU A 408 23.34 -13.65 10.89
N SER A 409 23.82 -14.17 9.76
CA SER A 409 24.93 -13.54 9.06
C SER A 409 24.48 -12.23 8.38
N VAL A 410 25.39 -11.25 8.32
CA VAL A 410 25.13 -10.00 7.57
C VAL A 410 24.78 -10.28 6.12
N ALA A 411 25.44 -11.27 5.49
CA ALA A 411 25.21 -11.62 4.10
C ALA A 411 23.80 -12.16 3.86
N ASP A 412 23.30 -13.04 4.76
CA ASP A 412 21.95 -13.60 4.64
C ASP A 412 20.89 -12.52 4.87
N PHE A 413 21.06 -11.68 5.90
CA PHE A 413 20.15 -10.56 6.12
C PHE A 413 20.12 -9.61 4.93
N MET A 414 21.28 -9.23 4.37
CA MET A 414 21.32 -8.33 3.20
C MET A 414 20.72 -8.97 1.96
N LYS A 415 20.81 -10.30 1.79
CA LYS A 415 20.10 -11.01 0.71
C LYS A 415 18.59 -10.85 0.86
N ALA A 416 18.05 -11.03 2.07
CA ALA A 416 16.63 -10.81 2.35
C ALA A 416 16.23 -9.33 2.17
N ALA A 417 17.03 -8.39 2.68
CA ALA A 417 16.77 -6.97 2.55
C ALA A 417 16.73 -6.52 1.08
N ASN A 418 17.64 -7.02 0.24
CA ASN A 418 17.63 -6.76 -1.20
C ASN A 418 16.43 -7.35 -1.93
N TYR A 419 15.73 -8.29 -1.34
CA TYR A 419 14.49 -8.84 -1.87
C TYR A 419 13.26 -8.07 -1.40
N ILE A 420 13.14 -7.74 -0.08
CA ILE A 420 11.86 -7.34 0.52
C ILE A 420 11.86 -6.00 1.27
N SER A 421 12.99 -5.29 1.39
CA SER A 421 13.02 -4.01 2.12
C SER A 421 12.04 -2.98 1.56
N ARG A 422 11.38 -2.24 2.45
CA ARG A 422 10.56 -1.08 2.11
C ARG A 422 11.34 0.04 1.40
N GLU A 423 12.67 0.09 1.57
CA GLU A 423 13.54 1.09 0.95
C GLU A 423 13.45 1.09 -0.59
N HIS A 424 13.18 -0.06 -1.21
CA HIS A 424 13.10 -0.19 -2.66
C HIS A 424 12.05 0.70 -3.31
N THR A 425 10.87 0.81 -2.71
CA THR A 425 9.77 1.65 -3.20
C THR A 425 9.91 3.10 -2.75
N ARG A 426 10.79 3.38 -1.79
CA ARG A 426 11.07 4.73 -1.29
C ARG A 426 12.19 5.45 -2.05
N THR A 427 12.90 4.75 -2.95
CA THR A 427 13.85 5.38 -3.87
C THR A 427 13.16 6.42 -4.75
N PRO A 428 13.84 7.56 -5.05
CA PRO A 428 13.25 8.64 -5.84
C PRO A 428 12.71 8.20 -7.20
N MET A 429 11.61 8.82 -7.62
CA MET A 429 10.99 8.63 -8.92
C MET A 429 11.94 9.01 -10.06
N HIS A 430 11.91 8.24 -11.14
CA HIS A 430 12.73 8.45 -12.32
C HIS A 430 11.98 9.27 -13.36
N TRP A 431 12.25 10.58 -13.46
CA TRP A 431 11.60 11.46 -14.43
C TRP A 431 12.32 11.48 -15.78
N ASP A 432 13.65 11.53 -15.78
CA ASP A 432 14.48 11.54 -16.99
C ASP A 432 15.89 10.95 -16.75
N ASP A 433 16.76 11.05 -17.73
CA ASP A 433 18.14 10.56 -17.68
C ASP A 433 19.18 11.62 -17.27
N THR A 434 18.72 12.80 -16.85
CA THR A 434 19.61 13.84 -16.32
C THR A 434 20.07 13.53 -14.90
N ALA A 435 20.96 14.35 -14.36
CA ALA A 435 21.46 14.18 -12.99
C ALA A 435 20.31 14.00 -11.99
N ASN A 436 20.47 13.06 -11.07
CA ASN A 436 19.46 12.69 -10.07
C ASN A 436 18.10 12.28 -10.65
N ALA A 437 18.09 11.69 -11.86
CA ALA A 437 16.89 11.22 -12.54
C ALA A 437 15.83 12.32 -12.80
N GLY A 438 16.23 13.60 -12.86
CA GLY A 438 15.29 14.72 -12.92
C GLY A 438 14.43 14.89 -11.66
N PHE A 439 14.69 14.13 -10.61
CA PHE A 439 13.96 14.21 -9.34
C PHE A 439 14.30 15.48 -8.57
N THR A 440 15.59 15.82 -8.47
CA THR A 440 16.08 17.00 -7.74
C THR A 440 17.28 17.64 -8.44
N THR A 441 17.46 18.93 -8.24
CA THR A 441 18.70 19.65 -8.60
C THR A 441 19.73 19.65 -7.48
N GLY A 442 19.34 19.22 -6.26
CA GLY A 442 20.18 19.07 -5.09
C GLY A 442 20.70 17.65 -4.88
N THR A 443 21.02 17.32 -3.64
CA THR A 443 21.41 15.95 -3.24
C THR A 443 20.16 15.19 -2.79
N PRO A 444 19.79 14.06 -3.42
CA PRO A 444 18.64 13.27 -2.99
C PRO A 444 18.75 12.81 -1.53
N TRP A 445 17.64 12.84 -0.79
CA TRP A 445 17.58 12.45 0.63
C TRP A 445 17.97 10.98 0.89
N ILE A 446 17.77 10.09 -0.11
CA ILE A 446 18.30 8.72 -0.16
C ILE A 446 18.85 8.43 -1.56
N PRO A 447 19.73 7.42 -1.70
CA PRO A 447 20.34 7.09 -2.99
C PRO A 447 19.31 6.64 -4.03
N LEU A 448 19.45 7.14 -5.27
CA LEU A 448 18.67 6.68 -6.42
C LEU A 448 19.04 5.25 -6.83
N ASN A 449 18.10 4.58 -7.50
CA ASN A 449 18.42 3.39 -8.25
C ASN A 449 19.26 3.78 -9.50
N PRO A 450 20.48 3.23 -9.68
CA PRO A 450 21.39 3.68 -10.74
C PRO A 450 20.91 3.34 -12.16
N ASN A 451 19.81 2.59 -12.32
CA ASN A 451 19.25 2.27 -13.63
C ASN A 451 18.29 3.34 -14.19
N TYR A 452 18.18 4.51 -13.54
CA TYR A 452 17.33 5.60 -14.01
C TYR A 452 17.64 6.09 -15.45
N PRO A 453 18.87 6.03 -15.97
CA PRO A 453 19.10 6.42 -17.35
C PRO A 453 18.40 5.50 -18.37
N GLN A 454 18.07 4.27 -18.00
CA GLN A 454 17.37 3.31 -18.85
C GLN A 454 15.85 3.33 -18.58
N ILE A 455 15.45 3.43 -17.30
CA ILE A 455 14.06 3.34 -16.85
C ILE A 455 13.62 4.71 -16.31
N ASN A 456 12.93 5.49 -17.12
CA ASN A 456 12.43 6.80 -16.71
C ASN A 456 11.20 7.25 -17.53
N ALA A 457 10.48 8.23 -17.01
CA ALA A 457 9.26 8.74 -17.60
C ALA A 457 9.50 9.39 -18.97
N ALA A 458 10.56 10.20 -19.12
CA ALA A 458 10.83 10.92 -20.36
C ALA A 458 11.05 9.98 -21.56
N LYS A 459 11.64 8.80 -21.34
CA LYS A 459 11.80 7.79 -22.39
C LYS A 459 10.52 7.04 -22.73
N GLN A 460 9.60 6.93 -21.77
CA GLN A 460 8.42 6.10 -21.92
C GLN A 460 7.17 6.88 -22.35
N VAL A 461 7.04 8.14 -21.94
CA VAL A 461 5.97 9.02 -22.42
C VAL A 461 6.14 9.26 -23.92
N GLY A 462 5.12 8.87 -24.70
CA GLY A 462 5.15 8.99 -26.17
C GLY A 462 5.75 7.77 -26.91
N ASP A 463 6.42 6.85 -26.21
CA ASP A 463 6.79 5.55 -26.78
C ASP A 463 5.60 4.58 -26.70
N PRO A 464 4.99 4.16 -27.83
CA PRO A 464 3.82 3.30 -27.84
C PRO A 464 4.06 1.91 -27.24
N ASP A 465 5.31 1.46 -27.22
CA ASP A 465 5.70 0.14 -26.75
C ASP A 465 6.18 0.14 -25.30
N SER A 466 6.22 1.29 -24.64
CA SER A 466 6.65 1.43 -23.25
C SER A 466 5.64 0.82 -22.25
N VAL A 467 6.11 0.60 -21.01
CA VAL A 467 5.24 0.20 -19.89
C VAL A 467 4.21 1.30 -19.59
N TYR A 468 4.63 2.56 -19.55
CA TYR A 468 3.74 3.71 -19.33
C TYR A 468 2.59 3.76 -20.35
N SER A 469 2.90 3.69 -21.63
CA SER A 469 1.88 3.73 -22.69
C SER A 469 0.95 2.52 -22.63
N PHE A 470 1.45 1.38 -22.19
CA PHE A 470 0.64 0.20 -21.97
C PHE A 470 -0.33 0.39 -20.80
N TYR A 471 0.13 0.88 -19.65
CA TYR A 471 -0.73 1.22 -18.50
C TYR A 471 -1.85 2.19 -18.93
N ARG A 472 -1.50 3.23 -19.65
CA ARG A 472 -2.46 4.21 -20.17
C ARG A 472 -3.57 3.55 -21.02
N ARG A 473 -3.20 2.65 -21.93
CA ARG A 473 -4.18 1.90 -22.75
C ARG A 473 -5.03 0.94 -21.90
N LEU A 474 -4.40 0.24 -20.97
CA LEU A 474 -5.08 -0.70 -20.08
C LEU A 474 -6.11 0.00 -19.19
N LEU A 475 -5.75 1.14 -18.60
CA LEU A 475 -6.67 1.91 -17.77
C LEU A 475 -7.82 2.51 -18.59
N ALA A 476 -7.55 2.98 -19.80
CA ALA A 476 -8.59 3.43 -20.72
C ALA A 476 -9.55 2.31 -21.09
N LEU A 477 -9.03 1.11 -21.39
CA LEU A 477 -9.83 -0.08 -21.67
C LEU A 477 -10.73 -0.42 -20.47
N ARG A 478 -10.16 -0.51 -19.26
CA ARG A 478 -10.93 -0.79 -18.05
C ARG A 478 -12.10 0.18 -17.84
N LYS A 479 -11.87 1.48 -18.07
CA LYS A 479 -12.90 2.52 -17.90
C LYS A 479 -13.98 2.50 -18.98
N SER A 480 -13.65 2.02 -20.16
CA SER A 480 -14.57 2.00 -21.29
C SER A 480 -15.62 0.88 -21.22
N ASP A 481 -15.40 -0.13 -20.37
CA ASP A 481 -16.23 -1.32 -20.32
C ASP A 481 -16.57 -1.72 -18.87
N LYS A 482 -17.87 -1.68 -18.57
CA LYS A 482 -18.41 -1.99 -17.25
C LYS A 482 -18.19 -3.44 -16.82
N THR A 483 -17.94 -4.35 -17.75
CA THR A 483 -17.65 -5.75 -17.45
C THR A 483 -16.35 -5.91 -16.69
N PHE A 484 -15.34 -5.07 -16.94
CA PHE A 484 -14.13 -5.04 -16.12
C PHE A 484 -14.39 -4.54 -14.70
N VAL A 485 -15.30 -3.59 -14.55
CA VAL A 485 -15.58 -3.00 -13.23
C VAL A 485 -16.51 -3.89 -12.41
N TYR A 486 -17.66 -4.26 -12.97
CA TYR A 486 -18.76 -4.89 -12.22
C TYR A 486 -18.99 -6.38 -12.51
N GLY A 487 -18.36 -6.94 -13.56
CA GLY A 487 -18.54 -8.34 -13.92
C GLY A 487 -18.06 -9.32 -12.84
N HIS A 488 -18.63 -10.50 -12.79
CA HIS A 488 -18.23 -11.56 -11.89
C HIS A 488 -16.92 -12.21 -12.34
N TYR A 489 -16.10 -12.59 -11.38
CA TYR A 489 -14.83 -13.28 -11.61
C TYR A 489 -15.02 -14.80 -11.55
N ALA A 490 -14.38 -15.53 -12.46
CA ALA A 490 -14.25 -16.97 -12.37
C ALA A 490 -12.85 -17.43 -12.78
N LEU A 491 -12.18 -18.15 -11.88
CA LEU A 491 -10.85 -18.70 -12.14
C LEU A 491 -10.93 -19.85 -13.15
N LEU A 492 -10.01 -19.86 -14.09
CA LEU A 492 -9.73 -20.96 -15.00
C LEU A 492 -8.34 -21.54 -14.71
N LEU A 493 -8.10 -22.80 -15.04
CA LEU A 493 -6.81 -23.47 -14.86
C LEU A 493 -6.26 -23.31 -13.42
N PRO A 494 -7.01 -23.71 -12.38
CA PRO A 494 -6.65 -23.43 -10.98
C PRO A 494 -5.30 -24.04 -10.57
N ASP A 495 -4.94 -25.21 -11.10
CA ASP A 495 -3.74 -25.96 -10.72
C ASP A 495 -2.55 -25.72 -11.67
N ASP A 496 -2.70 -24.91 -12.70
CA ASP A 496 -1.63 -24.57 -13.63
C ASP A 496 -0.62 -23.63 -12.94
N GLU A 497 0.65 -23.97 -12.95
CA GLU A 497 1.70 -23.22 -12.26
C GLU A 497 2.35 -22.13 -13.14
N GLU A 498 1.98 -22.05 -14.42
CA GLU A 498 2.59 -21.16 -15.42
C GLU A 498 1.59 -20.11 -15.95
N ILE A 499 0.30 -20.48 -16.06
CA ILE A 499 -0.74 -19.63 -16.64
C ILE A 499 -1.72 -19.17 -15.55
N TYR A 500 -1.97 -17.87 -15.48
CA TYR A 500 -3.11 -17.32 -14.76
C TYR A 500 -4.19 -16.94 -15.77
N ALA A 501 -5.34 -17.64 -15.70
CA ALA A 501 -6.48 -17.36 -16.56
C ALA A 501 -7.76 -17.20 -15.74
N TYR A 502 -8.58 -16.22 -16.09
CA TYR A 502 -9.89 -15.99 -15.48
C TYR A 502 -10.84 -15.33 -16.46
N THR A 503 -12.13 -15.44 -16.18
CA THR A 503 -13.17 -14.69 -16.89
C THR A 503 -13.79 -13.60 -16.04
N ARG A 504 -14.30 -12.56 -16.71
CA ARG A 504 -15.20 -11.55 -16.16
C ARG A 504 -16.51 -11.62 -16.95
N THR A 505 -17.62 -11.73 -16.25
CA THR A 505 -18.94 -11.89 -16.90
C THR A 505 -19.93 -10.87 -16.35
N LEU A 506 -20.56 -10.10 -17.23
CA LEU A 506 -21.63 -9.17 -16.90
C LEU A 506 -22.77 -9.32 -17.93
N ASN A 507 -23.96 -9.73 -17.50
CA ASN A 507 -25.08 -10.11 -18.39
C ASN A 507 -24.62 -11.15 -19.41
N ASP A 508 -24.73 -10.83 -20.71
CA ASP A 508 -24.39 -11.73 -21.83
C ASP A 508 -22.95 -11.55 -22.34
N GLU A 509 -22.18 -10.58 -21.77
CA GLU A 509 -20.81 -10.32 -22.17
C GLU A 509 -19.84 -11.11 -21.29
N GLN A 510 -18.87 -11.73 -21.92
CA GLN A 510 -17.79 -12.45 -21.25
C GLN A 510 -16.43 -11.98 -21.76
N ILE A 511 -15.54 -11.67 -20.84
CA ILE A 511 -14.15 -11.30 -21.10
C ILE A 511 -13.26 -12.41 -20.54
N LEU A 512 -12.29 -12.85 -21.32
CA LEU A 512 -11.23 -13.77 -20.91
C LEU A 512 -9.91 -13.00 -20.74
N VAL A 513 -9.25 -13.18 -19.61
CA VAL A 513 -7.89 -12.68 -19.34
C VAL A 513 -6.97 -13.88 -19.17
N VAL A 514 -5.86 -13.93 -19.91
CA VAL A 514 -4.87 -15.01 -19.82
C VAL A 514 -3.47 -14.42 -19.77
N CYS A 515 -2.67 -14.82 -18.78
CA CYS A 515 -1.33 -14.34 -18.52
C CYS A 515 -0.35 -15.50 -18.33
N ASN A 516 0.73 -15.51 -19.10
CA ASN A 516 1.86 -16.41 -18.90
C ASN A 516 2.85 -15.77 -17.89
N PHE A 517 3.09 -16.44 -16.76
CA PHE A 517 4.01 -15.98 -15.71
C PHE A 517 5.44 -16.50 -15.87
N THR A 518 5.75 -17.09 -17.03
CA THR A 518 7.07 -17.71 -17.29
C THR A 518 7.84 -16.98 -18.39
N ASP A 519 9.13 -17.24 -18.45
CA ASP A 519 10.06 -16.68 -19.44
C ASP A 519 10.24 -17.57 -20.69
N HIS A 520 9.28 -18.49 -20.93
CA HIS A 520 9.27 -19.40 -22.07
C HIS A 520 7.87 -19.54 -22.67
N ASP A 521 7.80 -20.15 -23.84
CA ASP A 521 6.53 -20.44 -24.52
C ASP A 521 5.76 -21.53 -23.76
N VAL A 522 4.47 -21.30 -23.51
CA VAL A 522 3.60 -22.24 -22.78
C VAL A 522 2.40 -22.61 -23.65
N PRO A 523 2.08 -23.90 -23.85
CA PRO A 523 0.84 -24.31 -24.48
C PRO A 523 -0.39 -23.84 -23.69
N CYS A 524 -1.35 -23.23 -24.37
CA CYS A 524 -2.60 -22.78 -23.76
C CYS A 524 -3.81 -23.18 -24.64
N PRO A 525 -4.25 -24.45 -24.58
CA PRO A 525 -5.38 -24.93 -25.38
C PRO A 525 -6.69 -24.15 -25.17
N LEU A 526 -6.85 -23.51 -24.01
CA LEU A 526 -7.99 -22.64 -23.71
C LEU A 526 -8.22 -21.55 -24.78
N LEU A 527 -7.14 -21.03 -25.38
CA LEU A 527 -7.23 -20.01 -26.42
C LEU A 527 -7.88 -20.50 -27.72
N ASN A 528 -7.92 -21.82 -27.95
CA ASN A 528 -8.59 -22.37 -29.14
C ASN A 528 -10.09 -22.06 -29.16
N ASP A 529 -10.72 -22.01 -28.01
CA ASP A 529 -12.16 -21.68 -27.90
C ASP A 529 -12.43 -20.18 -28.10
N TRP A 530 -11.39 -19.35 -28.14
CA TRP A 530 -11.46 -17.89 -28.23
C TRP A 530 -10.89 -17.32 -29.54
N GLN A 531 -10.58 -18.15 -30.53
CA GLN A 531 -9.95 -17.73 -31.79
C GLN A 531 -10.81 -16.74 -32.60
N ASN A 532 -12.13 -16.81 -32.47
CA ASN A 532 -13.08 -15.92 -33.15
C ASN A 532 -13.54 -14.74 -32.26
N ALA A 533 -13.03 -14.63 -31.05
CA ALA A 533 -13.34 -13.55 -30.12
C ALA A 533 -12.58 -12.27 -30.49
N GLU A 534 -13.11 -11.13 -30.06
CA GLU A 534 -12.44 -9.85 -30.23
C GLU A 534 -11.23 -9.75 -29.28
N LEU A 535 -10.04 -9.49 -29.82
CA LEU A 535 -8.85 -9.17 -29.02
C LEU A 535 -8.94 -7.72 -28.55
N LEU A 536 -9.05 -7.50 -27.23
CA LEU A 536 -9.13 -6.18 -26.64
C LEU A 536 -7.75 -5.56 -26.37
N ILE A 537 -6.83 -6.34 -25.83
CA ILE A 537 -5.45 -5.89 -25.55
C ILE A 537 -4.48 -7.08 -25.51
N CYS A 538 -3.25 -6.83 -25.94
CA CYS A 538 -2.13 -7.75 -25.84
C CYS A 538 -0.88 -6.94 -25.47
N ASN A 539 0.01 -7.48 -24.64
CA ASN A 539 1.27 -6.82 -24.29
C ASN A 539 2.41 -7.04 -25.30
N TYR A 540 2.12 -7.73 -26.38
CA TYR A 540 2.95 -7.82 -27.58
C TYR A 540 2.29 -7.03 -28.71
N ASN A 541 3.08 -6.61 -29.72
CA ASN A 541 2.57 -5.85 -30.88
C ASN A 541 1.64 -6.68 -31.77
N THR A 542 1.78 -7.99 -31.72
CA THR A 542 0.92 -8.94 -32.45
C THR A 542 0.57 -10.10 -31.54
N PRO A 543 -0.64 -10.67 -31.63
CA PRO A 543 -0.99 -11.91 -30.92
C PRO A 543 0.00 -13.04 -31.26
N GLY A 544 0.21 -13.95 -30.29
CA GLY A 544 0.99 -15.16 -30.50
C GLY A 544 0.28 -16.19 -31.37
N ASN A 545 0.87 -17.39 -31.47
CA ASN A 545 0.24 -18.51 -32.18
C ASN A 545 -1.02 -18.96 -31.45
N PRO A 546 -2.07 -19.36 -32.18
CA PRO A 546 -3.25 -19.95 -31.56
C PRO A 546 -2.86 -21.14 -30.66
N GLY A 547 -3.38 -21.16 -29.43
CA GLY A 547 -3.16 -22.24 -28.47
C GLY A 547 -1.82 -22.23 -27.73
N SER A 548 -1.03 -21.15 -27.82
CA SER A 548 0.16 -20.97 -27.00
C SER A 548 0.36 -19.51 -26.60
N LEU A 549 1.13 -19.27 -25.54
CA LEU A 549 1.55 -17.95 -25.06
C LEU A 549 3.06 -17.86 -25.09
N ARG A 550 3.57 -16.72 -25.52
CA ARG A 550 5.01 -16.38 -25.48
C ARG A 550 5.45 -15.98 -24.07
N PRO A 551 6.75 -15.81 -23.80
CA PRO A 551 7.26 -15.36 -22.50
C PRO A 551 6.53 -14.11 -21.98
N PHE A 552 5.96 -14.19 -20.79
CA PHE A 552 5.22 -13.10 -20.14
C PHE A 552 4.09 -12.49 -21.01
N GLU A 553 3.53 -13.26 -21.94
CA GLU A 553 2.43 -12.77 -22.76
C GLU A 553 1.13 -12.69 -21.95
N ALA A 554 0.44 -11.58 -22.14
CA ALA A 554 -0.93 -11.37 -21.63
C ALA A 554 -1.86 -11.00 -22.77
N VAL A 555 -3.00 -11.68 -22.84
CA VAL A 555 -4.04 -11.45 -23.84
C VAL A 555 -5.41 -11.33 -23.19
N VAL A 556 -6.24 -10.46 -23.72
CA VAL A 556 -7.61 -10.23 -23.26
C VAL A 556 -8.56 -10.29 -24.43
N TYR A 557 -9.55 -11.18 -24.36
CA TYR A 557 -10.55 -11.38 -25.41
C TYR A 557 -11.97 -11.12 -24.89
N ARG A 558 -12.87 -10.72 -25.80
CA ARG A 558 -14.30 -10.51 -25.53
C ARG A 558 -15.17 -11.35 -26.46
N LYS A 559 -16.23 -11.95 -25.88
CA LYS A 559 -17.35 -12.64 -26.57
C LYS A 559 -18.67 -12.00 -26.20
#